data_e864cfe506b59fa2bc85443313044aec
#
_entry.id   e864cfe506b59fa2bc85443313044aec
#
_cell.length_a   1.000
_cell.length_b   1.000
_cell.length_c   1.000
_cell.angle_alpha   90.00
_cell.angle_beta   90.00
_cell.angle_gamma   90.00
#
_symmetry.space_group_name_H-M   'P 1'
#
loop_
_entity.id
_entity.type
_entity.pdbx_description
1 polymer ?
#
loop_
_entity_poly.entity_id
_entity_poly.type
_entity_poly.pdbx_seq_one_letter_code
_entity_poly.pdbx_strand_id
1 'polypeptide(L)'
;MENNLFFAWVESEIAAGKHVKFLLKGNSMFPLLRSGKDKVILTESSPEKLKPMDVVLFRYRCGYLLHRIILVDGENLLLQGDGSFVAKEQCTKADVVGKLIQVCRPSGKIISVENWKWRLPSRLWRCSDTLRKLMLRLAVFMRRG
;
A
#
# COMPACT_ATOMS: atom_id res chain seq x y z
N MET A 1 -13.49 -1.98 -6.42
CA MET A 1 -14.88 -1.75 -6.43
C MET A 1 -15.73 -2.92 -6.04
N GLU A 2 -15.64 -4.01 -6.76
CA GLU A 2 -16.34 -5.24 -6.38
C GLU A 2 -15.96 -5.74 -4.99
N ASN A 3 -14.94 -5.14 -4.37
CA ASN A 3 -14.46 -5.54 -3.06
C ASN A 3 -14.83 -4.57 -1.93
N ASN A 4 -15.78 -3.66 -2.17
CA ASN A 4 -16.15 -2.70 -1.13
C ASN A 4 -16.71 -3.37 0.12
N LEU A 5 -17.49 -4.44 -0.04
CA LEU A 5 -18.01 -5.19 1.10
C LEU A 5 -16.89 -5.87 1.88
N PHE A 6 -15.92 -6.42 1.15
CA PHE A 6 -14.75 -7.03 1.78
C PHE A 6 -13.96 -6.01 2.60
N PHE A 7 -13.67 -4.85 2.00
CA PHE A 7 -12.90 -3.82 2.70
C PHE A 7 -13.69 -3.16 3.84
N ALA A 8 -15.01 -3.08 3.73
CA ALA A 8 -15.83 -2.64 4.85
C ALA A 8 -15.71 -3.62 6.03
N TRP A 9 -15.66 -4.93 5.74
CA TRP A 9 -15.40 -5.93 6.75
C TRP A 9 -14.00 -5.78 7.35
N VAL A 10 -12.98 -5.57 6.50
CA VAL A 10 -11.61 -5.32 6.96
C VAL A 10 -11.57 -4.12 7.91
N GLU A 11 -12.24 -3.04 7.53
CA GLU A 11 -12.31 -1.84 8.35
C GLU A 11 -12.91 -2.14 9.74
N SER A 12 -13.99 -2.89 9.79
CA SER A 12 -14.62 -3.24 11.06
C SER A 12 -13.73 -4.11 11.94
N GLU A 13 -12.98 -5.03 11.32
CA GLU A 13 -12.06 -5.89 12.06
C GLU A 13 -10.87 -5.10 12.62
N ILE A 14 -10.32 -4.19 11.84
CA ILE A 14 -9.22 -3.34 12.29
C ILE A 14 -9.70 -2.41 13.40
N ALA A 15 -10.89 -1.83 13.26
CA ALA A 15 -11.46 -0.97 14.30
C ALA A 15 -11.68 -1.72 15.61
N ALA A 16 -11.88 -3.04 15.54
CA ALA A 16 -12.00 -3.90 16.72
C ALA A 16 -10.64 -4.28 17.32
N GLY A 17 -9.55 -3.72 16.81
CA GLY A 17 -8.20 -3.96 17.32
C GLY A 17 -7.53 -5.21 16.78
N LYS A 18 -8.06 -5.80 15.72
CA LYS A 18 -7.50 -7.03 15.14
C LYS A 18 -6.54 -6.72 14.01
N HIS A 19 -5.57 -7.63 13.82
CA HIS A 19 -4.75 -7.65 12.61
C HIS A 19 -5.54 -8.39 11.53
N VAL A 20 -5.51 -7.89 10.31
CA VAL A 20 -6.22 -8.52 9.20
C VAL A 20 -5.22 -8.91 8.12
N LYS A 21 -5.29 -10.16 7.67
CA LYS A 21 -4.42 -10.71 6.63
C LYS A 21 -5.26 -11.09 5.43
N PHE A 22 -4.87 -10.64 4.24
CA PHE A 22 -5.57 -11.02 3.03
C PHE A 22 -4.65 -11.04 1.82
N LEU A 23 -5.05 -11.80 0.81
CA LEU A 23 -4.32 -11.88 -0.46
C LEU A 23 -4.53 -10.60 -1.24
N LEU A 24 -3.43 -9.99 -1.67
CA LEU A 24 -3.47 -8.76 -2.45
C LEU A 24 -4.04 -9.03 -3.84
N LYS A 25 -4.91 -8.14 -4.28
CA LYS A 25 -5.43 -8.12 -5.66
C LYS A 25 -5.24 -6.72 -6.24
N GLY A 26 -4.84 -6.66 -7.51
CA GLY A 26 -4.55 -5.40 -8.18
C GLY A 26 -3.06 -5.05 -8.14
N ASN A 27 -2.63 -4.24 -9.09
CA ASN A 27 -1.23 -3.94 -9.33
C ASN A 27 -0.81 -2.54 -8.89
N SER A 28 -1.62 -1.85 -8.10
CA SER A 28 -1.34 -0.48 -7.70
C SER A 28 -0.08 -0.33 -6.86
N MET A 29 0.37 -1.42 -6.22
CA MET A 29 1.59 -1.42 -5.41
C MET A 29 2.70 -2.25 -6.03
N PHE A 30 2.56 -2.67 -7.28
CA PHE A 30 3.64 -3.33 -8.03
C PHE A 30 4.83 -2.37 -8.17
N PRO A 31 6.07 -2.81 -8.08
CA PRO A 31 6.53 -4.18 -7.97
C PRO A 31 6.77 -4.67 -6.54
N LEU A 32 6.60 -3.83 -5.54
CA LEU A 32 6.91 -4.20 -4.16
C LEU A 32 5.88 -5.16 -3.57
N LEU A 33 4.63 -5.03 -3.99
CA LEU A 33 3.57 -5.97 -3.65
C LEU A 33 2.97 -6.51 -4.95
N ARG A 34 2.78 -7.82 -5.02
CA ARG A 34 2.37 -8.50 -6.25
C ARG A 34 0.98 -9.09 -6.11
N SER A 35 0.11 -8.75 -7.06
CA SER A 35 -1.27 -9.22 -7.10
C SER A 35 -1.34 -10.75 -7.21
N GLY A 36 -2.21 -11.35 -6.40
CA GLY A 36 -2.44 -12.79 -6.44
C GLY A 36 -1.31 -13.63 -5.85
N LYS A 37 -0.24 -12.99 -5.36
CA LYS A 37 0.92 -13.69 -4.82
C LYS A 37 1.22 -13.32 -3.39
N ASP A 38 1.24 -12.04 -3.07
CA ASP A 38 1.61 -11.57 -1.74
C ASP A 38 0.37 -11.37 -0.88
N LYS A 39 0.47 -11.74 0.40
CA LYS A 39 -0.54 -11.41 1.39
C LYS A 39 -0.06 -10.25 2.23
N VAL A 40 -0.98 -9.38 2.59
CA VAL A 40 -0.68 -8.20 3.41
C VAL A 40 -1.35 -8.36 4.76
N ILE A 41 -0.66 -7.86 5.80
CA ILE A 41 -1.21 -7.82 7.15
C ILE A 41 -1.32 -6.36 7.57
N LEU A 42 -2.53 -5.94 7.88
CA LEU A 42 -2.85 -4.58 8.28
C LEU A 42 -3.26 -4.54 9.75
N THR A 43 -2.96 -3.41 10.38
CA THR A 43 -3.38 -3.14 11.75
C THR A 43 -3.80 -1.69 11.90
N GLU A 44 -4.46 -1.38 13.00
CA GLU A 44 -4.80 -0.01 13.36
C GLU A 44 -3.53 0.81 13.57
N SER A 45 -3.60 2.09 13.24
CA SER A 45 -2.53 3.03 13.53
C SER A 45 -3.14 4.34 14.01
N SER A 46 -2.56 4.90 15.08
CA SER A 46 -2.98 6.22 15.52
C SER A 46 -2.60 7.27 14.49
N PRO A 47 -3.44 8.31 14.30
CA PRO A 47 -3.18 9.31 13.26
C PRO A 47 -1.81 9.98 13.36
N GLU A 48 -1.35 10.27 14.57
CA GLU A 48 -0.08 10.97 14.79
C GLU A 48 1.13 10.10 14.44
N LYS A 49 0.97 8.79 14.28
CA LYS A 49 2.06 7.88 13.91
C LYS A 49 2.19 7.67 12.41
N LEU A 50 1.25 8.18 11.63
CA LEU A 50 1.33 8.07 10.19
C LEU A 50 2.47 8.94 9.65
N LYS A 51 3.30 8.38 8.79
CA LYS A 51 4.48 9.07 8.27
C LYS A 51 4.72 8.71 6.80
N PRO A 52 5.52 9.52 6.09
CA PRO A 52 5.90 9.16 4.72
C PRO A 52 6.53 7.77 4.68
N MET A 53 6.30 7.07 3.60
CA MET A 53 6.70 5.69 3.30
C MET A 53 5.76 4.63 3.88
N ASP A 54 4.88 4.96 4.81
CA ASP A 54 3.87 4.01 5.27
C ASP A 54 2.93 3.64 4.12
N VAL A 55 2.54 2.36 4.07
CA VAL A 55 1.52 1.88 3.14
C VAL A 55 0.25 1.72 3.94
N VAL A 56 -0.83 2.35 3.49
CA VAL A 56 -2.10 2.39 4.24
C VAL A 56 -3.27 2.05 3.34
N LEU A 57 -4.26 1.40 3.95
CA LEU A 57 -5.58 1.24 3.36
C LEU A 57 -6.42 2.43 3.79
N PHE A 58 -7.02 3.12 2.84
CA PHE A 58 -7.79 4.33 3.14
C PHE A 58 -9.05 4.41 2.29
N ARG A 59 -10.05 5.09 2.83
CA ARG A 59 -11.28 5.37 2.10
C ARG A 59 -11.02 6.47 1.10
N TYR A 60 -11.42 6.24 -0.14
CA TYR A 60 -11.22 7.18 -1.22
C TYR A 60 -12.43 7.16 -2.16
N ARG A 61 -13.11 8.31 -2.27
CA ARG A 61 -14.34 8.40 -3.04
C ARG A 61 -15.34 7.35 -2.54
N CYS A 62 -15.86 6.49 -3.41
CA CYS A 62 -16.83 5.46 -3.03
C CYS A 62 -16.18 4.10 -2.74
N GLY A 63 -14.89 4.06 -2.50
CA GLY A 63 -14.19 2.79 -2.30
C GLY A 63 -13.00 2.88 -1.37
N TYR A 64 -12.05 1.97 -1.57
CA TYR A 64 -10.85 1.86 -0.76
C TYR A 64 -9.63 1.68 -1.67
N LEU A 65 -8.51 2.24 -1.24
CA LEU A 65 -7.22 2.06 -1.92
C LEU A 65 -6.15 1.70 -0.90
N LEU A 66 -5.16 0.93 -1.35
CA LEU A 66 -3.95 0.60 -0.58
C LEU A 66 -2.77 1.24 -1.29
N HIS A 67 -2.28 2.37 -0.79
CA HIS A 67 -1.20 3.13 -1.41
C HIS A 67 -0.20 3.61 -0.37
N ARG A 68 0.91 4.17 -0.86
CA ARG A 68 1.99 4.64 -0.01
C ARG A 68 1.82 6.13 0.28
N ILE A 69 2.02 6.52 1.54
CA ILE A 69 2.04 7.93 1.93
C ILE A 69 3.35 8.53 1.42
N ILE A 70 3.28 9.62 0.65
CA ILE A 70 4.46 10.32 0.17
C ILE A 70 4.66 11.67 0.84
N LEU A 71 3.60 12.24 1.41
CA LEU A 71 3.69 13.52 2.12
C LEU A 71 2.62 13.57 3.21
N VAL A 72 3.02 14.06 4.38
CA VAL A 72 2.10 14.34 5.48
C VAL A 72 2.14 15.85 5.73
N ASP A 73 0.98 16.49 5.65
CA ASP A 73 0.85 17.93 5.87
C ASP A 73 -0.32 18.15 6.84
N GLY A 74 0.00 18.22 8.13
CA GLY A 74 -1.02 18.29 9.19
C GLY A 74 -1.94 17.08 9.12
N GLU A 75 -3.23 17.31 8.93
CA GLU A 75 -4.21 16.24 8.79
C GLU A 75 -4.31 15.70 7.37
N ASN A 76 -3.65 16.34 6.41
CA ASN A 76 -3.76 15.96 5.00
C ASN A 76 -2.64 15.02 4.60
N LEU A 77 -2.99 14.05 3.77
CA LEU A 77 -2.06 13.05 3.25
C LEU A 77 -2.06 13.09 1.73
N LEU A 78 -0.87 12.98 1.14
CA LEU A 78 -0.70 12.75 -0.28
C LEU A 78 -0.17 11.34 -0.45
N LEU A 79 -0.84 10.55 -1.30
CA LEU A 79 -0.53 9.13 -1.46
C LEU A 79 -0.34 8.79 -2.94
N GLN A 80 0.42 7.74 -3.18
CA GLN A 80 0.63 7.24 -4.54
C GLN A 80 0.88 5.73 -4.48
N GLY A 81 0.27 4.99 -5.40
CA GLY A 81 0.59 3.59 -5.59
C GLY A 81 1.99 3.44 -6.17
N ASP A 82 2.74 2.46 -5.71
CA ASP A 82 4.08 2.19 -6.24
C ASP A 82 4.05 1.83 -7.72
N GLY A 83 2.93 1.30 -8.20
CA GLY A 83 2.72 0.97 -9.61
C GLY A 83 2.15 2.10 -10.44
N SER A 84 2.00 3.29 -9.88
CA SER A 84 1.45 4.46 -10.57
C SER A 84 2.55 5.38 -11.06
N PHE A 85 2.42 5.91 -12.28
CA PHE A 85 3.42 6.84 -12.85
C PHE A 85 3.21 8.26 -12.35
N VAL A 86 1.96 8.71 -12.37
CA VAL A 86 1.63 10.12 -12.19
C VAL A 86 0.52 10.31 -11.16
N ALA A 87 -0.50 9.46 -11.21
CA ALA A 87 -1.69 9.63 -10.39
C ALA A 87 -1.35 9.60 -8.90
N LYS A 88 -1.85 10.61 -8.18
CA LYS A 88 -1.70 10.72 -6.74
C LYS A 88 -3.07 10.97 -6.14
N GLU A 89 -3.25 10.56 -4.91
CA GLU A 89 -4.50 10.75 -4.18
C GLU A 89 -4.26 11.64 -2.98
N GLN A 90 -5.29 12.36 -2.59
CA GLN A 90 -5.30 13.15 -1.36
C GLN A 90 -6.41 12.65 -0.47
N CYS A 91 -6.11 12.48 0.81
CA CYS A 91 -7.12 12.17 1.81
C CYS A 91 -6.69 12.78 3.14
N THR A 92 -7.51 12.60 4.16
CA THR A 92 -7.16 13.03 5.51
C THR A 92 -6.79 11.81 6.35
N LYS A 93 -6.12 12.05 7.47
CA LYS A 93 -5.78 10.96 8.39
C LYS A 93 -7.01 10.22 8.88
N ALA A 94 -8.17 10.89 8.95
CA ALA A 94 -9.42 10.25 9.34
C ALA A 94 -9.90 9.21 8.33
N ASP A 95 -9.46 9.28 7.09
CA ASP A 95 -9.82 8.32 6.05
C ASP A 95 -9.02 7.03 6.12
N VAL A 96 -7.93 7.01 6.88
CA VAL A 96 -7.07 5.83 6.97
C VAL A 96 -7.75 4.75 7.80
N VAL A 97 -7.86 3.55 7.23
CA VAL A 97 -8.47 2.39 7.86
C VAL A 97 -7.43 1.58 8.61
N GLY A 98 -6.26 1.39 8.02
CA GLY A 98 -5.22 0.60 8.63
C GLY A 98 -3.90 0.75 7.91
N LYS A 99 -2.84 0.24 8.54
CA LYS A 99 -1.47 0.39 8.09
C LYS A 99 -0.87 -0.99 7.85
N LEU A 100 -0.10 -1.12 6.77
CA LEU A 100 0.65 -2.33 6.48
C LEU A 100 1.76 -2.51 7.51
N ILE A 101 1.81 -3.70 8.12
CA ILE A 101 2.88 -4.03 9.08
C ILE A 101 3.75 -5.20 8.63
N GLN A 102 3.20 -6.13 7.85
CA GLN A 102 3.93 -7.30 7.38
C GLN A 102 3.44 -7.72 6.00
N VAL A 103 4.35 -8.33 5.25
CA VAL A 103 4.06 -8.91 3.93
C VAL A 103 4.42 -10.39 3.99
N CYS A 104 3.51 -11.26 3.54
CA CYS A 104 3.74 -12.70 3.44
C CYS A 104 3.92 -13.07 1.97
N ARG A 105 5.12 -13.52 1.61
CA ARG A 105 5.44 -13.94 0.24
C ARG A 105 4.89 -15.34 -0.05
N PRO A 106 4.74 -15.72 -1.33
CA PRO A 106 4.26 -17.06 -1.68
C PRO A 106 5.10 -18.19 -1.11
N SER A 107 6.40 -17.94 -0.90
CA SER A 107 7.32 -18.92 -0.28
C SER A 107 7.04 -19.17 1.20
N GLY A 108 6.14 -18.38 1.81
CA GLY A 108 5.89 -18.42 3.25
C GLY A 108 6.74 -17.45 4.04
N LYS A 109 7.67 -16.76 3.40
CA LYS A 109 8.53 -15.78 4.07
C LYS A 109 7.72 -14.55 4.48
N ILE A 110 7.90 -14.14 5.72
CA ILE A 110 7.24 -12.97 6.28
C ILE A 110 8.26 -11.85 6.42
N ILE A 111 7.91 -10.66 5.90
CA ILE A 111 8.78 -9.49 5.95
C ILE A 111 8.04 -8.38 6.71
N SER A 112 8.63 -7.91 7.81
CA SER A 112 8.12 -6.74 8.53
C SER A 112 8.46 -5.47 7.76
N VAL A 113 7.55 -4.48 7.77
CA VAL A 113 7.84 -3.20 7.13
C VAL A 113 8.94 -2.42 7.85
N GLU A 114 9.29 -2.81 9.08
CA GLU A 114 10.42 -2.23 9.81
C GLU A 114 11.76 -2.85 9.39
N ASN A 115 11.74 -3.97 8.67
CA ASN A 115 12.95 -4.66 8.24
C ASN A 115 13.58 -3.95 7.04
N TRP A 116 14.93 -3.93 6.97
CA TRP A 116 15.65 -3.29 5.86
C TRP A 116 15.30 -3.93 4.50
N LYS A 117 14.90 -5.20 4.50
CA LYS A 117 14.51 -5.91 3.27
C LYS A 117 13.23 -5.33 2.65
N TRP A 118 12.45 -4.60 3.42
CA TRP A 118 11.31 -3.84 2.92
C TRP A 118 11.67 -2.38 2.73
N ARG A 119 12.35 -1.78 3.71
CA ARG A 119 12.62 -0.34 3.72
C ARG A 119 13.56 0.08 2.61
N LEU A 120 14.64 -0.68 2.37
CA LEU A 120 15.61 -0.32 1.34
C LEU A 120 15.02 -0.39 -0.07
N PRO A 121 14.38 -1.49 -0.51
CA PRO A 121 13.73 -1.51 -1.83
C PRO A 121 12.68 -0.44 -1.98
N SER A 122 11.90 -0.15 -0.93
CA SER A 122 10.88 0.89 -0.97
C SER A 122 11.49 2.26 -1.23
N ARG A 123 12.57 2.58 -0.53
CA ARG A 123 13.27 3.86 -0.71
C ARG A 123 13.91 3.98 -2.07
N LEU A 124 14.57 2.91 -2.53
CA LEU A 124 15.18 2.89 -3.86
C LEU A 124 14.13 3.10 -4.95
N TRP A 125 12.98 2.44 -4.81
CA TRP A 125 11.89 2.60 -5.77
C TRP A 125 11.37 4.03 -5.83
N ARG A 126 11.32 4.73 -4.69
CA ARG A 126 10.80 6.08 -4.61
C ARG A 126 11.84 7.17 -4.87
N CYS A 127 13.12 6.86 -4.90
CA CYS A 127 14.16 7.89 -4.98
C CYS A 127 14.30 8.55 -6.35
N SER A 128 13.81 7.92 -7.43
CA SER A 128 13.90 8.46 -8.79
C SER A 128 12.63 8.19 -9.58
N ASP A 129 11.90 9.27 -9.90
CA ASP A 129 10.70 9.16 -10.72
C ASP A 129 11.00 8.65 -12.11
N THR A 130 12.11 9.09 -12.71
CA THR A 130 12.51 8.67 -14.05
C THR A 130 12.78 7.16 -14.08
N LEU A 131 13.56 6.67 -13.13
CA LEU A 131 13.86 5.25 -13.04
C LEU A 131 12.61 4.42 -12.81
N ARG A 132 11.73 4.88 -11.92
CA ARG A 132 10.48 4.21 -11.62
C ARG A 132 9.59 4.09 -12.87
N LYS A 133 9.47 5.19 -13.62
CA LYS A 133 8.68 5.18 -14.86
C LYS A 133 9.25 4.20 -15.88
N LEU A 134 10.57 4.19 -16.03
CA LEU A 134 11.24 3.26 -16.96
C LEU A 134 11.01 1.81 -16.53
N MET A 135 11.21 1.50 -15.27
CA MET A 135 11.05 0.14 -14.76
C MET A 135 9.61 -0.35 -14.91
N LEU A 136 8.62 0.51 -14.65
CA LEU A 136 7.22 0.15 -14.82
C LEU A 136 6.86 -0.10 -16.28
N ARG A 137 7.42 0.71 -17.20
CA ARG A 137 7.21 0.49 -18.64
C ARG A 137 7.78 -0.83 -19.08
N LEU A 138 8.98 -1.18 -18.61
CA LEU A 138 9.60 -2.45 -18.93
C LEU A 138 8.78 -3.62 -18.38
N ALA A 139 8.28 -3.51 -17.16
CA ALA A 139 7.46 -4.55 -16.55
C ALA A 139 6.17 -4.79 -17.33
N VAL A 140 5.52 -3.73 -17.80
CA VAL A 140 4.33 -3.83 -18.64
C VAL A 140 4.66 -4.49 -19.96
N PHE A 141 5.77 -4.09 -20.59
CA PHE A 141 6.22 -4.67 -21.86
C PHE A 141 6.49 -6.17 -21.69
N MET A 142 7.20 -6.56 -20.66
CA MET A 142 7.53 -7.97 -20.40
C MET A 142 6.28 -8.81 -20.13
N ARG A 143 5.27 -8.25 -19.49
CA ARG A 143 4.01 -8.98 -19.25
C ARG A 143 3.19 -9.18 -20.52
N ARG A 144 3.34 -8.29 -21.50
CA ARG A 144 2.67 -8.40 -22.80
C ARG A 144 3.38 -9.35 -23.76
N GLY A 145 4.65 -9.51 -23.58
CA GLY A 145 5.46 -10.44 -24.35
C GLY A 145 5.39 -11.82 -23.75
#